data_fcb882a76cda48bc9e3d8a1b1286f5c5
#
_entry.id   fcb882a76cda48bc9e3d8a1b1286f5c5
#
_cell.length_a   1.000
_cell.length_b   1.000
_cell.length_c   1.000
_cell.angle_alpha   90.00
_cell.angle_beta   90.00
_cell.angle_gamma   90.00
#
_symmetry.space_group_name_H-M   'P 1'
#
loop_
_entity.id
_entity.type
_entity.pdbx_description
1 polymer ?
#
loop_
_entity_poly.entity_id
_entity_poly.type
_entity_poly.pdbx_seq_one_letter_code
_entity_poly.pdbx_strand_id
1 'polypeptide(L)'
;KLKLGAAMNGRIEKRVNPGVPGGDDYWLPLFGTYRNLPTVRPFANDNPKYPTMTSTDSGTNFAWLNYDLSGRMEDTWRVAQLNFDAEYQIIDGLKVKGMFGYYLANRKHDNQEYTYKLYRYDEATDTYPVMFENNNPWRERTTEMVEELTTNVQLAYNKTFGNHNVAAVVGLESIKRDSPKNWVHSIPASNALHLITYETMDT
;
A
#
# COMPACT_ATOMS: atom_id res chain seq x y z
N LYS A 1 -11.90 -5.07 -43.58
CA LYS A 1 -12.66 -4.27 -42.62
C LYS A 1 -11.75 -3.97 -41.42
N LEU A 2 -11.66 -2.69 -41.02
CA LEU A 2 -10.88 -2.24 -39.86
C LEU A 2 -11.83 -1.98 -38.69
N LYS A 3 -11.43 -2.43 -37.49
CA LYS A 3 -12.04 -2.07 -36.22
C LYS A 3 -10.95 -1.50 -35.31
N LEU A 4 -11.25 -0.42 -34.62
CA LEU A 4 -10.37 0.20 -33.65
C LEU A 4 -11.11 0.32 -32.33
N GLY A 5 -10.39 0.08 -31.25
CA GLY A 5 -10.87 0.27 -29.88
C GLY A 5 -9.87 1.06 -29.06
N ALA A 6 -10.39 1.83 -28.14
CA ALA A 6 -9.60 2.51 -27.11
C ALA A 6 -10.36 2.46 -25.79
N ALA A 7 -9.66 2.16 -24.71
CA ALA A 7 -10.20 2.16 -23.37
C ALA A 7 -9.22 2.84 -22.40
N MET A 8 -9.77 3.63 -21.50
CA MET A 8 -9.00 4.26 -20.43
C MET A 8 -9.66 3.94 -19.10
N ASN A 9 -8.85 3.58 -18.13
CA ASN A 9 -9.27 3.35 -16.76
C ASN A 9 -8.31 4.09 -15.82
N GLY A 10 -8.83 4.61 -14.72
CA GLY A 10 -8.02 5.28 -13.71
C GLY A 10 -8.67 5.22 -12.34
N ARG A 11 -7.80 5.22 -11.30
CA ARG A 11 -8.25 5.28 -9.91
C ARG A 11 -7.27 6.06 -9.06
N ILE A 12 -7.80 6.69 -8.02
CA ILE A 12 -7.02 7.24 -6.92
C ILE A 12 -7.49 6.52 -5.65
N GLU A 13 -6.56 5.90 -4.97
CA GLU A 13 -6.81 5.23 -3.69
C GLU A 13 -6.00 5.94 -2.63
N LYS A 14 -6.67 6.42 -1.60
CA LYS A 14 -6.01 7.01 -0.43
C LYS A 14 -6.36 6.20 0.81
N ARG A 15 -5.33 5.75 1.51
CA ARG A 15 -5.43 5.09 2.81
C ARG A 15 -4.76 5.95 3.85
N VAL A 16 -5.40 6.09 5.00
CA VAL A 16 -4.87 6.83 6.15
C VAL A 16 -5.09 5.99 7.39
N ASN A 17 -4.00 5.73 8.11
CA ASN A 17 -4.00 4.97 9.34
C ASN A 17 -3.25 5.75 10.43
N PRO A 18 -3.48 5.47 11.71
CA PRO A 18 -2.56 5.90 12.76
C PRO A 18 -1.14 5.36 12.50
N GLY A 19 -0.12 6.10 12.88
CA GLY A 19 1.27 5.64 12.81
C GLY A 19 1.45 4.37 13.64
N VAL A 20 2.15 3.37 13.10
CA VAL A 20 2.40 2.10 13.76
C VAL A 20 3.88 1.95 13.97
N PRO A 21 4.33 1.73 15.22
CA PRO A 21 5.74 1.54 15.50
C PRO A 21 6.33 0.36 14.72
N GLY A 22 7.51 0.58 14.12
CA GLY A 22 8.20 -0.44 13.35
C GLY A 22 7.81 -0.51 11.88
N GLY A 23 7.09 0.50 11.38
CA GLY A 23 6.86 0.67 9.93
C GLY A 23 6.03 -0.41 9.27
N ASP A 24 5.42 -1.28 10.05
CA ASP A 24 4.54 -2.30 9.50
C ASP A 24 3.09 -1.85 9.61
N ASP A 25 2.43 -1.86 8.50
CA ASP A 25 1.14 -1.26 8.21
C ASP A 25 0.01 -1.70 9.18
N TYR A 26 -1.19 -1.85 8.66
CA TYR A 26 -2.39 -2.24 9.42
C TYR A 26 -2.33 -3.66 10.04
N TRP A 27 -1.32 -4.50 9.73
CA TRP A 27 -1.23 -5.87 10.26
C TRP A 27 -1.04 -5.91 11.78
N LEU A 28 -0.17 -5.09 12.33
CA LEU A 28 0.05 -5.06 13.78
C LEU A 28 -1.21 -4.66 14.56
N PRO A 29 -1.96 -3.60 14.20
CA PRO A 29 -3.24 -3.30 14.83
C PRO A 29 -4.26 -4.41 14.66
N LEU A 30 -4.32 -5.05 13.49
CA LEU A 30 -5.21 -6.16 13.23
C LEU A 30 -4.88 -7.37 14.11
N PHE A 31 -3.61 -7.75 14.20
CA PHE A 31 -3.16 -8.79 15.12
C PHE A 31 -3.45 -8.44 16.58
N GLY A 32 -3.26 -7.20 16.97
CA GLY A 32 -3.62 -6.72 18.32
C GLY A 32 -5.09 -6.95 18.62
N THR A 33 -5.98 -6.71 17.66
CA THR A 33 -7.42 -6.95 17.82
C THR A 33 -7.74 -8.41 18.12
N TYR A 34 -7.06 -9.37 17.50
CA TYR A 34 -7.27 -10.80 17.75
C TYR A 34 -6.55 -11.34 18.99
N ARG A 35 -5.45 -10.72 19.38
CA ARG A 35 -4.62 -11.19 20.50
C ARG A 35 -4.98 -10.55 21.84
N ASN A 36 -5.60 -9.39 21.84
CA ASN A 36 -6.02 -8.75 23.08
C ASN A 36 -7.17 -9.51 23.72
N LEU A 37 -7.02 -9.80 24.98
CA LEU A 37 -8.11 -10.38 25.76
C LEU A 37 -9.21 -9.33 25.96
N PRO A 38 -10.50 -9.73 25.98
CA PRO A 38 -11.62 -8.80 26.20
C PRO A 38 -11.55 -8.04 27.54
N THR A 39 -10.77 -8.56 28.49
CA THR A 39 -10.54 -7.96 29.82
C THR A 39 -9.45 -6.90 29.83
N VAL A 40 -8.68 -6.76 28.75
CA VAL A 40 -7.60 -5.77 28.68
C VAL A 40 -8.18 -4.41 28.29
N ARG A 41 -8.02 -3.45 29.20
CA ARG A 41 -8.43 -2.07 28.96
C ARG A 41 -7.43 -1.35 28.06
N PRO A 42 -7.87 -0.53 27.09
CA PRO A 42 -6.96 0.22 26.23
C PRO A 42 -6.15 1.28 27.01
N PHE A 43 -6.73 1.80 28.10
CA PHE A 43 -6.12 2.83 28.92
C PHE A 43 -6.06 2.39 30.40
N ALA A 44 -4.98 2.74 31.07
CA ALA A 44 -4.79 2.44 32.48
C ALA A 44 -5.84 3.18 33.32
N ASN A 45 -6.57 2.43 34.14
CA ASN A 45 -7.69 2.93 34.93
C ASN A 45 -8.71 3.75 34.12
N ASP A 46 -8.95 3.36 32.85
CA ASP A 46 -9.84 4.04 31.90
C ASP A 46 -9.50 5.53 31.64
N ASN A 47 -8.28 5.95 31.95
CA ASN A 47 -7.83 7.30 31.72
C ASN A 47 -7.17 7.43 30.33
N PRO A 48 -7.76 8.17 29.37
CA PRO A 48 -7.29 8.23 27.98
C PRO A 48 -5.90 8.87 27.81
N LYS A 49 -5.34 9.47 28.87
CA LYS A 49 -3.97 10.00 28.85
C LYS A 49 -2.90 8.91 29.01
N TYR A 50 -3.28 7.73 29.48
CA TYR A 50 -2.35 6.69 29.90
C TYR A 50 -2.63 5.36 29.17
N PRO A 51 -2.14 5.20 27.93
CA PRO A 51 -2.26 3.92 27.20
C PRO A 51 -1.70 2.75 28.03
N THR A 52 -2.43 1.66 28.11
CA THR A 52 -2.06 0.52 28.96
C THR A 52 -0.97 -0.32 28.33
N MET A 53 0.07 -0.64 29.09
CA MET A 53 0.97 -1.75 28.80
C MET A 53 0.30 -3.07 29.18
N THR A 54 0.15 -4.00 28.25
CA THR A 54 -0.35 -5.34 28.55
C THR A 54 0.79 -6.28 28.90
N SER A 55 0.54 -7.19 29.83
CA SER A 55 1.46 -8.26 30.20
C SER A 55 1.33 -9.53 29.37
N THR A 56 0.50 -9.53 28.34
CA THR A 56 0.30 -10.68 27.45
C THR A 56 1.43 -10.83 26.44
N ASP A 57 1.66 -12.02 25.97
CA ASP A 57 2.81 -12.53 25.21
C ASP A 57 3.44 -11.68 24.12
N SER A 58 2.81 -10.66 23.68
CA SER A 58 3.34 -9.78 22.66
C SER A 58 3.44 -8.32 23.08
N GLY A 59 3.00 -7.97 24.29
CA GLY A 59 3.07 -6.60 24.80
C GLY A 59 2.29 -5.57 23.98
N THR A 60 1.49 -6.00 23.05
CA THR A 60 0.92 -5.17 21.98
C THR A 60 -0.58 -4.99 22.16
N ASN A 61 -0.94 -4.09 23.06
CA ASN A 61 -2.27 -3.51 23.02
C ASN A 61 -2.25 -2.29 22.08
N PHE A 62 -2.82 -2.42 20.89
CA PHE A 62 -2.93 -1.32 19.94
C PHE A 62 -4.27 -0.58 19.99
N ALA A 63 -5.15 -0.89 20.95
CA ALA A 63 -6.44 -0.23 21.07
C ALA A 63 -6.34 1.28 21.40
N TRP A 64 -5.18 1.73 21.85
CA TRP A 64 -4.86 3.13 22.11
C TRP A 64 -4.39 3.89 20.85
N LEU A 65 -4.09 3.20 19.75
CA LEU A 65 -3.61 3.84 18.53
C LEU A 65 -4.63 4.82 17.98
N ASN A 66 -4.21 6.07 17.88
CA ASN A 66 -4.95 7.14 17.23
C ASN A 66 -3.96 8.17 16.66
N TYR A 67 -4.43 9.13 15.89
CA TYR A 67 -3.59 10.12 15.22
C TYR A 67 -2.83 11.02 16.19
N ASP A 68 -3.37 11.29 17.36
CA ASP A 68 -2.76 12.19 18.34
C ASP A 68 -1.63 11.52 19.13
N LEU A 69 -1.79 10.22 19.42
CA LEU A 69 -0.85 9.47 20.26
C LEU A 69 0.24 8.77 19.45
N SER A 70 -0.09 8.28 18.27
CA SER A 70 0.84 7.45 17.48
C SER A 70 1.31 8.07 16.17
N GLY A 71 0.74 9.20 15.78
CA GLY A 71 1.05 9.85 14.52
C GLY A 71 0.17 9.35 13.36
N ARG A 72 0.68 9.48 12.13
CA ARG A 72 -0.15 9.28 10.93
C ARG A 72 0.64 8.63 9.81
N MET A 73 0.04 7.62 9.20
CA MET A 73 0.53 6.96 8.00
C MET A 73 -0.44 7.19 6.84
N GLU A 74 0.05 7.77 5.76
CA GLU A 74 -0.74 8.03 4.55
C GLU A 74 -0.15 7.27 3.37
N ASP A 75 -0.98 6.54 2.65
CA ASP A 75 -0.64 5.83 1.42
C ASP A 75 -1.58 6.27 0.30
N THR A 76 -1.02 6.79 -0.77
CA THR A 76 -1.79 7.26 -1.91
C THR A 76 -1.30 6.62 -3.20
N TRP A 77 -2.17 5.85 -3.84
CA TRP A 77 -1.95 5.29 -5.17
C TRP A 77 -2.73 6.07 -6.23
N ARG A 78 -2.07 6.38 -7.32
CA ARG A 78 -2.68 6.93 -8.53
C ARG A 78 -2.38 5.98 -9.66
N VAL A 79 -3.41 5.42 -10.27
CA VAL A 79 -3.30 4.42 -11.32
C VAL A 79 -4.01 4.91 -12.57
N ALA A 80 -3.35 4.78 -13.71
CA ALA A 80 -3.92 5.00 -15.02
C ALA A 80 -3.59 3.82 -15.92
N GLN A 81 -4.54 3.38 -16.70
CA GLN A 81 -4.38 2.32 -17.71
C GLN A 81 -5.02 2.76 -19.02
N LEU A 82 -4.25 2.66 -20.08
CA LEU A 82 -4.67 2.95 -21.44
C LEU A 82 -4.53 1.67 -22.27
N ASN A 83 -5.56 1.33 -23.01
CA ASN A 83 -5.53 0.21 -23.93
C ASN A 83 -5.99 0.67 -25.30
N PHE A 84 -5.28 0.26 -26.33
CA PHE A 84 -5.64 0.46 -27.72
C PHE A 84 -5.64 -0.89 -28.40
N ASP A 85 -6.65 -1.15 -29.19
CA ASP A 85 -6.76 -2.37 -29.99
C ASP A 85 -7.14 -2.05 -31.42
N ALA A 86 -6.64 -2.86 -32.31
CA ALA A 86 -6.96 -2.83 -33.74
C ALA A 86 -7.17 -4.23 -34.27
N GLU A 87 -8.22 -4.42 -35.05
CA GLU A 87 -8.47 -5.66 -35.79
C GLU A 87 -8.66 -5.30 -37.28
N TYR A 88 -7.86 -5.93 -38.13
CA TYR A 88 -7.99 -5.78 -39.57
C TYR A 88 -8.22 -7.13 -40.24
N GLN A 89 -9.32 -7.25 -40.97
CA GLN A 89 -9.62 -8.43 -41.76
C GLN A 89 -8.88 -8.32 -43.11
N ILE A 90 -7.90 -9.20 -43.31
CA ILE A 90 -7.02 -9.23 -44.48
C ILE A 90 -7.79 -9.83 -45.65
N ILE A 91 -8.29 -11.06 -45.47
CA ILE A 91 -9.14 -11.80 -46.39
C ILE A 91 -10.22 -12.54 -45.59
N ASP A 92 -11.14 -13.20 -46.31
CA ASP A 92 -12.13 -14.05 -45.64
C ASP A 92 -11.47 -15.16 -44.83
N GLY A 93 -11.82 -15.24 -43.54
CA GLY A 93 -11.24 -16.16 -42.56
C GLY A 93 -9.93 -15.73 -41.96
N LEU A 94 -9.19 -14.74 -42.49
CA LEU A 94 -7.89 -14.31 -41.98
C LEU A 94 -7.93 -12.88 -41.47
N LYS A 95 -7.50 -12.68 -40.21
CA LYS A 95 -7.42 -11.36 -39.58
C LYS A 95 -6.14 -11.18 -38.76
N VAL A 96 -5.67 -9.96 -38.73
CA VAL A 96 -4.63 -9.53 -37.79
C VAL A 96 -5.26 -8.70 -36.67
N LYS A 97 -4.80 -8.92 -35.46
CA LYS A 97 -5.15 -8.13 -34.27
C LYS A 97 -3.87 -7.57 -33.66
N GLY A 98 -3.95 -6.31 -33.25
CA GLY A 98 -2.91 -5.67 -32.48
C GLY A 98 -3.49 -5.09 -31.19
N MET A 99 -2.76 -5.17 -30.12
CA MET A 99 -3.08 -4.54 -28.84
C MET A 99 -1.85 -3.82 -28.31
N PHE A 100 -2.08 -2.64 -27.77
CA PHE A 100 -1.13 -1.84 -27.05
C PHE A 100 -1.74 -1.46 -25.71
N GLY A 101 -1.07 -1.80 -24.62
CA GLY A 101 -1.46 -1.45 -23.27
C GLY A 101 -0.37 -0.63 -22.59
N TYR A 102 -0.76 0.45 -21.92
CA TYR A 102 0.11 1.24 -21.06
C TYR A 102 -0.51 1.33 -19.67
N TYR A 103 0.23 0.88 -18.68
CA TYR A 103 -0.12 0.96 -17.27
C TYR A 103 0.86 1.85 -16.54
N LEU A 104 0.34 2.79 -15.79
CA LEU A 104 1.10 3.68 -14.91
C LEU A 104 0.48 3.64 -13.52
N ALA A 105 1.29 3.33 -12.51
CA ALA A 105 0.92 3.49 -11.11
C ALA A 105 1.98 4.31 -10.40
N ASN A 106 1.54 5.32 -9.63
CA ASN A 106 2.37 6.13 -8.76
C ASN A 106 1.90 5.98 -7.33
N ARG A 107 2.81 5.57 -6.45
CA ARG A 107 2.59 5.49 -5.01
C ARG A 107 3.35 6.57 -4.31
N LYS A 108 2.68 7.25 -3.39
CA LYS A 108 3.29 8.09 -2.38
C LYS A 108 2.86 7.57 -1.01
N HIS A 109 3.85 7.18 -0.22
CA HIS A 109 3.69 6.76 1.15
C HIS A 109 4.42 7.73 2.06
N ASP A 110 3.73 8.29 3.05
CA ASP A 110 4.29 9.14 4.10
C ASP A 110 3.91 8.51 5.44
N ASN A 111 4.91 8.19 6.27
CA ASN A 111 4.72 7.68 7.62
C ASN A 111 5.31 8.65 8.65
N GLN A 112 4.52 9.00 9.65
CA GLN A 112 4.89 9.85 10.77
C GLN A 112 4.52 9.13 12.06
N GLU A 113 5.46 8.39 12.61
CA GLU A 113 5.29 7.76 13.91
C GLU A 113 5.76 8.69 15.01
N TYR A 114 5.02 8.71 16.11
CA TYR A 114 5.33 9.51 17.28
C TYR A 114 5.99 8.65 18.37
N THR A 115 6.75 9.29 19.23
CA THR A 115 7.14 8.71 20.51
C THR A 115 5.91 8.54 21.38
N TYR A 116 5.86 7.47 22.14
CA TYR A 116 4.75 7.19 23.04
C TYR A 116 5.23 6.42 24.27
N LYS A 117 4.42 6.47 25.33
CA LYS A 117 4.65 5.75 26.59
C LYS A 117 3.45 4.85 26.88
N LEU A 118 3.72 3.69 27.45
CA LEU A 118 2.71 2.77 27.94
C LEU A 118 2.80 2.69 29.48
N TYR A 119 1.67 2.61 30.12
CA TYR A 119 1.54 2.77 31.56
C TYR A 119 0.84 1.57 32.21
N ARG A 120 1.03 1.46 33.51
CA ARG A 120 0.20 0.63 34.38
C ARG A 120 -0.38 1.52 35.45
N TYR A 121 -1.62 1.27 35.84
CA TYR A 121 -2.17 1.92 37.02
C TYR A 121 -1.74 1.21 38.29
N ASP A 122 -1.24 1.94 39.25
CA ASP A 122 -0.94 1.47 40.62
C ASP A 122 -2.01 2.00 41.56
N GLU A 123 -2.90 1.12 41.99
CA GLU A 123 -4.02 1.45 42.87
C GLU A 123 -3.56 1.86 44.28
N ALA A 124 -2.43 1.34 44.77
CA ALA A 124 -1.93 1.61 46.11
C ALA A 124 -1.42 3.06 46.26
N THR A 125 -0.88 3.60 45.15
CA THR A 125 -0.27 4.96 45.18
C THR A 125 -1.06 5.97 44.32
N ASP A 126 -2.14 5.52 43.64
CA ASP A 126 -2.89 6.31 42.68
C ASP A 126 -2.00 6.96 41.58
N THR A 127 -1.05 6.20 41.05
CA THR A 127 -0.08 6.69 40.06
C THR A 127 -0.07 5.84 38.82
N TYR A 128 0.56 6.38 37.73
CA TYR A 128 0.67 5.75 36.43
C TYR A 128 2.16 5.58 36.05
N PRO A 129 2.88 4.62 36.63
CA PRO A 129 4.26 4.36 36.28
C PRO A 129 4.39 3.96 34.79
N VAL A 130 5.44 4.48 34.13
CA VAL A 130 5.79 4.13 32.75
C VAL A 130 6.36 2.72 32.75
N MET A 131 5.77 1.85 31.95
CA MET A 131 6.19 0.46 31.79
C MET A 131 6.98 0.21 30.51
N PHE A 132 6.71 1.01 29.49
CA PHE A 132 7.39 0.96 28.21
C PHE A 132 7.44 2.35 27.58
N GLU A 133 8.50 2.64 26.86
CA GLU A 133 8.70 3.89 26.16
C GLU A 133 9.29 3.64 24.77
N ASN A 134 8.64 4.17 23.74
CA ASN A 134 9.22 4.32 22.41
C ASN A 134 9.75 5.75 22.26
N ASN A 135 11.08 5.89 22.22
CA ASN A 135 11.75 7.19 22.16
C ASN A 135 12.20 7.58 20.74
N ASN A 136 11.98 6.72 19.76
CA ASN A 136 12.37 6.96 18.37
C ASN A 136 11.16 7.38 17.53
N PRO A 137 10.92 8.69 17.35
CA PRO A 137 9.94 9.14 16.39
C PRO A 137 10.48 8.81 14.99
N TRP A 138 9.62 8.28 14.12
CA TRP A 138 10.00 7.84 12.79
C TRP A 138 9.32 8.70 11.72
N ARG A 139 10.08 9.08 10.71
CA ARG A 139 9.56 9.76 9.52
C ARG A 139 10.03 8.99 8.31
N GLU A 140 9.10 8.61 7.48
CA GLU A 140 9.39 7.86 6.27
C GLU A 140 8.64 8.43 5.08
N ARG A 141 9.30 8.47 3.95
CA ARG A 141 8.68 8.73 2.66
C ARG A 141 9.14 7.70 1.65
N THR A 142 8.17 7.02 1.04
CA THR A 142 8.40 6.15 -0.10
C THR A 142 7.69 6.74 -1.32
N THR A 143 8.40 6.81 -2.42
CA THR A 143 7.83 7.09 -3.74
C THR A 143 8.15 5.91 -4.64
N GLU A 144 7.12 5.33 -5.24
CA GLU A 144 7.23 4.20 -6.15
C GLU A 144 6.45 4.52 -7.42
N MET A 145 7.03 4.22 -8.55
CA MET A 145 6.38 4.34 -9.87
C MET A 145 6.47 2.97 -10.55
N VAL A 146 5.37 2.53 -11.11
CA VAL A 146 5.32 1.31 -11.92
C VAL A 146 4.84 1.71 -13.31
N GLU A 147 5.68 1.46 -14.30
CA GLU A 147 5.34 1.59 -15.71
C GLU A 147 5.36 0.23 -16.36
N GLU A 148 4.30 -0.11 -17.09
CA GLU A 148 4.25 -1.35 -17.84
C GLU A 148 3.70 -1.07 -19.24
N LEU A 149 4.46 -1.53 -20.22
CA LEU A 149 4.10 -1.46 -21.63
C LEU A 149 3.87 -2.87 -22.14
N THR A 150 2.65 -3.13 -22.58
CA THR A 150 2.26 -4.41 -23.17
C THR A 150 1.94 -4.21 -24.64
N THR A 151 2.57 -5.01 -25.50
CA THR A 151 2.24 -5.07 -26.91
C THR A 151 1.95 -6.50 -27.31
N ASN A 152 0.88 -6.70 -28.07
CA ASN A 152 0.48 -8.01 -28.55
C ASN A 152 0.04 -7.90 -30.00
N VAL A 153 0.53 -8.80 -30.86
CA VAL A 153 0.10 -8.93 -32.27
C VAL A 153 -0.24 -10.39 -32.52
N GLN A 154 -1.40 -10.60 -33.09
CA GLN A 154 -1.93 -11.93 -33.38
C GLN A 154 -2.41 -12.01 -34.82
N LEU A 155 -2.11 -13.11 -35.48
CA LEU A 155 -2.71 -13.53 -36.75
C LEU A 155 -3.69 -14.68 -36.46
N ALA A 156 -4.95 -14.47 -36.78
CA ALA A 156 -6.00 -15.42 -36.49
C ALA A 156 -6.66 -15.87 -37.85
N TYR A 157 -6.70 -17.15 -38.03
CA TYR A 157 -7.39 -17.78 -39.14
C TYR A 157 -8.57 -18.61 -38.63
N ASN A 158 -9.73 -18.45 -39.27
CA ASN A 158 -10.92 -19.25 -38.97
C ASN A 158 -11.77 -19.36 -40.26
N LYS A 159 -11.88 -20.56 -40.82
CA LYS A 159 -12.65 -20.80 -42.04
C LYS A 159 -13.28 -22.17 -42.02
N THR A 160 -14.52 -22.23 -42.52
CA THR A 160 -15.28 -23.45 -42.69
C THR A 160 -15.17 -23.94 -44.14
N PHE A 161 -14.82 -25.21 -44.31
CA PHE A 161 -14.71 -25.90 -45.58
C PHE A 161 -15.70 -27.08 -45.59
N GLY A 162 -16.85 -26.90 -46.23
CA GLY A 162 -17.92 -27.89 -46.13
C GLY A 162 -18.36 -28.13 -44.68
N ASN A 163 -18.16 -29.35 -44.18
CA ASN A 163 -18.49 -29.70 -42.79
C ASN A 163 -17.32 -29.55 -41.79
N HIS A 164 -16.18 -29.04 -42.25
CA HIS A 164 -14.97 -28.91 -41.42
C HIS A 164 -14.70 -27.45 -41.12
N ASN A 165 -14.51 -27.13 -39.81
CA ASN A 165 -14.06 -25.82 -39.38
C ASN A 165 -12.59 -25.90 -38.98
N VAL A 166 -11.76 -25.03 -39.55
CA VAL A 166 -10.33 -24.92 -39.24
C VAL A 166 -10.09 -23.57 -38.59
N ALA A 167 -9.51 -23.59 -37.37
CA ALA A 167 -9.13 -22.40 -36.63
C ALA A 167 -7.68 -22.51 -36.18
N ALA A 168 -6.91 -21.44 -36.37
CA ALA A 168 -5.53 -21.31 -35.92
C ALA A 168 -5.24 -19.88 -35.49
N VAL A 169 -4.39 -19.71 -34.45
CA VAL A 169 -3.90 -18.42 -33.98
C VAL A 169 -2.40 -18.54 -33.77
N VAL A 170 -1.67 -17.55 -34.23
CA VAL A 170 -0.25 -17.34 -33.88
C VAL A 170 -0.09 -15.89 -33.42
N GLY A 171 0.71 -15.67 -32.39
CA GLY A 171 0.90 -14.35 -31.86
C GLY A 171 2.26 -14.15 -31.22
N LEU A 172 2.60 -12.87 -31.05
CA LEU A 172 3.77 -12.38 -30.33
C LEU A 172 3.30 -11.40 -29.26
N GLU A 173 3.86 -11.54 -28.09
CA GLU A 173 3.63 -10.63 -26.96
C GLU A 173 4.95 -10.12 -26.41
N SER A 174 4.99 -8.86 -26.05
CA SER A 174 6.10 -8.22 -25.35
C SER A 174 5.56 -7.42 -24.18
N ILE A 175 6.11 -7.68 -22.99
CA ILE A 175 5.82 -6.94 -21.78
C ILE A 175 7.13 -6.32 -21.28
N LYS A 176 7.16 -5.00 -21.18
CA LYS A 176 8.25 -4.25 -20.60
C LYS A 176 7.75 -3.54 -19.36
N ARG A 177 8.39 -3.83 -18.21
CA ARG A 177 8.05 -3.23 -16.92
C ARG A 177 9.25 -2.57 -16.29
N ASP A 178 9.04 -1.39 -15.72
CA ASP A 178 9.97 -0.66 -14.89
C ASP A 178 9.27 -0.27 -13.58
N SER A 179 10.03 -0.31 -12.46
CA SER A 179 9.44 -0.09 -11.13
C SER A 179 10.45 0.55 -10.17
N PRO A 180 10.90 1.79 -10.44
CA PRO A 180 11.79 2.51 -9.54
C PRO A 180 11.09 2.83 -8.22
N LYS A 181 11.83 2.63 -7.12
CA LYS A 181 11.39 2.94 -5.77
C LYS A 181 12.46 3.75 -5.06
N ASN A 182 12.05 4.89 -4.47
CA ASN A 182 12.86 5.69 -3.59
C ASN A 182 12.27 5.65 -2.18
N TRP A 183 13.13 5.40 -1.22
CA TRP A 183 12.79 5.34 0.19
C TRP A 183 13.75 6.23 0.98
N VAL A 184 13.19 7.06 1.85
CA VAL A 184 13.93 7.95 2.72
C VAL A 184 13.28 7.90 4.10
N HIS A 185 14.08 7.79 5.14
CA HIS A 185 13.60 7.91 6.51
C HIS A 185 14.48 8.83 7.35
N SER A 186 13.96 9.26 8.49
CA SER A 186 14.68 10.06 9.46
C SER A 186 14.11 9.87 10.86
N ILE A 187 14.95 10.12 11.86
CA ILE A 187 14.58 10.16 13.28
C ILE A 187 14.65 11.63 13.71
N PRO A 188 13.52 12.36 13.72
CA PRO A 188 13.53 13.78 14.11
C PRO A 188 13.72 13.95 15.60
N ALA A 189 14.19 15.11 16.02
CA ALA A 189 14.41 15.44 17.43
C ALA A 189 13.10 15.56 18.24
N SER A 190 11.95 15.68 17.59
CA SER A 190 10.66 15.78 18.27
C SER A 190 9.48 15.37 17.36
N ASN A 191 8.35 15.00 18.00
CA ASN A 191 7.10 14.68 17.31
C ASN A 191 6.54 15.85 16.47
N ALA A 192 6.87 17.09 16.82
CA ALA A 192 6.41 18.28 16.12
C ALA A 192 7.08 18.50 14.75
N LEU A 193 8.20 17.82 14.50
CA LEU A 193 8.91 17.93 13.22
C LEU A 193 8.32 16.95 12.21
N HIS A 194 7.73 17.48 11.16
CA HIS A 194 7.06 16.69 10.12
C HIS A 194 7.88 16.54 8.83
N LEU A 195 9.00 17.27 8.72
CA LEU A 195 9.86 17.23 7.54
C LEU A 195 10.94 16.18 7.68
N ILE A 196 11.23 15.49 6.59
CA ILE A 196 12.42 14.66 6.44
C ILE A 196 13.53 15.60 5.99
N THR A 197 14.54 15.80 6.84
CA THR A 197 15.69 16.67 6.55
C THR A 197 16.97 15.84 6.52
N TYR A 198 17.98 16.33 5.78
CA TYR A 198 19.29 15.66 5.72
C TYR A 198 19.98 15.58 7.08
N GLU A 199 19.71 16.52 7.96
CA GLU A 199 20.31 16.57 9.31
C GLU A 199 19.75 15.47 10.24
N THR A 200 18.63 14.89 9.88
CA THR A 200 17.94 13.87 10.67
C THR A 200 17.81 12.52 9.93
N MET A 201 18.43 12.42 8.77
CA MET A 201 18.47 11.15 8.03
C MET A 201 19.43 10.19 8.72
N ASP A 202 18.96 8.98 8.92
CA ASP A 202 19.78 7.85 9.31
C ASP A 202 20.60 7.39 8.09
N THR A 203 21.90 7.20 8.23
CA THR A 203 22.83 6.80 7.16
C THR A 203 23.17 5.32 7.24
#